data_4b69f48ec46f470b3365cc154c2885ce
#
_entry.id   4b69f48ec46f470b3365cc154c2885ce
#
_cell.length_a   1.000
_cell.length_b   1.000
_cell.length_c   1.000
_cell.angle_alpha   90.00
_cell.angle_beta   90.00
_cell.angle_gamma   90.00
#
_symmetry.space_group_name_H-M   'P 1'
#
loop_
_entity.id
_entity.type
_entity.pdbx_description
1 polymer ?
#
loop_
_entity_poly.entity_id
_entity_poly.type
_entity_poly.pdbx_seq_one_letter_code
_entity_poly.pdbx_strand_id
1 'polypeptide(L)'
;ECCGLRQYACRSKGTFYLTGWVPAAAVPEIEKTLARFPNLSCVADTADDVRHAKPPTKLKTCFLGRVFQPFLEMYGLPAYNEKDPSLFMALTYCLFFGIMFGDLGQGLCLALIGLVLARWKGMWLGGIITCCGLSGALFGCVYGSVFGFEDILPGFKIMEETTFAGLGV
;
A
#
# COMPACT_ATOMS: atom_id res chain seq x y z
N GLU A 1 8.64 28.76 -0.31
CA GLU A 1 8.13 27.70 -1.25
C GLU A 1 8.14 28.17 -2.72
N CYS A 2 7.80 29.44 -3.03
CA CYS A 2 7.79 29.95 -4.42
C CYS A 2 9.17 29.93 -5.12
N CYS A 3 10.27 30.01 -4.40
CA CYS A 3 11.61 29.96 -4.99
C CYS A 3 11.98 28.58 -5.56
N GLY A 4 11.43 27.49 -5.01
CA GLY A 4 11.66 26.13 -5.51
C GLY A 4 10.97 25.83 -6.84
N LEU A 5 9.89 26.52 -7.16
CA LEU A 5 9.15 26.34 -8.43
C LEU A 5 9.86 26.98 -9.63
N ARG A 6 10.72 27.96 -9.39
CA ARG A 6 11.47 28.64 -10.47
C ARG A 6 12.41 27.71 -11.24
N GLN A 7 12.94 26.68 -10.60
CA GLN A 7 13.83 25.72 -11.26
C GLN A 7 13.11 24.81 -12.26
N TYR A 8 11.79 24.67 -12.14
CA TYR A 8 10.96 23.87 -13.06
C TYR A 8 10.34 24.69 -14.19
N ALA A 9 10.50 26.02 -14.16
CA ALA A 9 9.96 26.91 -15.18
C ALA A 9 10.99 27.15 -16.29
N CYS A 10 10.65 26.75 -17.51
CA CYS A 10 11.46 27.09 -18.69
C CYS A 10 11.18 28.52 -19.13
N ARG A 11 12.24 29.30 -19.36
CA ARG A 11 12.12 30.67 -19.87
C ARG A 11 12.48 30.71 -21.35
N SER A 12 11.57 31.26 -22.16
CA SER A 12 11.84 31.57 -23.57
C SER A 12 11.42 33.02 -23.88
N LYS A 13 12.37 33.86 -24.34
CA LYS A 13 12.14 35.23 -24.82
C LYS A 13 11.11 36.07 -24.03
N GLY A 14 11.10 36.00 -22.70
CA GLY A 14 10.20 36.79 -21.85
C GLY A 14 8.93 36.05 -21.38
N THR A 15 8.65 34.84 -21.87
CA THR A 15 7.57 34.00 -21.43
C THR A 15 8.10 32.88 -20.55
N PHE A 16 7.35 32.51 -19.52
CA PHE A 16 7.65 31.35 -18.65
C PHE A 16 6.69 30.26 -18.98
N TYR A 17 7.21 29.05 -19.16
CA TYR A 17 6.42 27.82 -19.35
C TYR A 17 6.56 26.95 -18.12
N LEU A 18 5.44 26.62 -17.52
CA LEU A 18 5.35 25.66 -16.41
C LEU A 18 4.50 24.47 -16.86
N THR A 19 5.08 23.28 -16.85
CA THR A 19 4.36 22.04 -17.17
C THR A 19 4.20 21.22 -15.92
N GLY A 20 3.03 20.61 -15.75
CA GLY A 20 2.74 19.75 -14.60
C GLY A 20 1.61 18.77 -14.88
N TRP A 21 1.59 17.69 -14.13
CA TRP A 21 0.53 16.67 -14.21
C TRP A 21 -0.55 16.95 -13.19
N VAL A 22 -1.79 16.90 -13.62
CA VAL A 22 -2.96 17.18 -12.78
C VAL A 22 -3.99 16.05 -12.97
N PRO A 23 -4.67 15.59 -11.90
CA PRO A 23 -5.79 14.67 -12.05
C PRO A 23 -6.90 15.28 -12.91
N ALA A 24 -7.45 14.53 -13.85
CA ALA A 24 -8.49 15.00 -14.78
C ALA A 24 -9.70 15.64 -14.06
N ALA A 25 -10.05 15.15 -12.88
CA ALA A 25 -11.14 15.70 -12.08
C ALA A 25 -10.86 17.12 -11.54
N ALA A 26 -9.60 17.52 -11.41
CA ALA A 26 -9.22 18.85 -10.89
C ALA A 26 -8.99 19.89 -12.01
N VAL A 27 -8.95 19.48 -13.27
CA VAL A 27 -8.73 20.38 -14.43
C VAL A 27 -9.72 21.55 -14.45
N PRO A 28 -11.05 21.34 -14.34
CA PRO A 28 -12.01 22.46 -14.43
C PRO A 28 -11.89 23.48 -13.28
N GLU A 29 -11.43 23.03 -12.11
CA GLU A 29 -11.21 23.93 -10.97
C GLU A 29 -9.94 24.76 -11.15
N ILE A 30 -8.89 24.15 -11.68
CA ILE A 30 -7.65 24.83 -11.99
C ILE A 30 -7.83 25.86 -13.09
N GLU A 31 -8.53 25.51 -14.18
CA GLU A 31 -8.85 26.46 -15.26
C GLU A 31 -9.62 27.67 -14.76
N LYS A 32 -10.64 27.47 -13.91
CA LYS A 32 -11.38 28.59 -13.28
C LYS A 32 -10.50 29.47 -12.41
N THR A 33 -9.55 28.86 -11.71
CA THR A 33 -8.63 29.62 -10.85
C THR A 33 -7.62 30.40 -11.67
N LEU A 34 -7.10 29.81 -12.72
CA LEU A 34 -6.12 30.44 -13.62
C LEU A 34 -6.74 31.53 -14.52
N ALA A 35 -8.02 31.39 -14.89
CA ALA A 35 -8.75 32.40 -15.65
C ALA A 35 -8.87 33.75 -14.94
N ARG A 36 -8.59 33.82 -13.64
CA ARG A 36 -8.54 35.09 -12.88
C ARG A 36 -7.30 35.91 -13.19
N PHE A 37 -6.30 35.34 -13.83
CA PHE A 37 -5.05 36.00 -14.13
C PHE A 37 -4.96 36.30 -15.63
N PRO A 38 -5.10 37.59 -16.08
CA PRO A 38 -5.20 37.94 -17.49
C PRO A 38 -3.91 37.68 -18.30
N ASN A 39 -2.77 37.53 -17.64
CA ASN A 39 -1.46 37.31 -18.27
C ASN A 39 -1.05 35.81 -18.30
N LEU A 40 -1.96 34.91 -18.01
CA LEU A 40 -1.68 33.49 -17.92
C LEU A 40 -2.56 32.72 -18.88
N SER A 41 -1.92 31.93 -19.76
CA SER A 41 -2.61 31.01 -20.66
C SER A 41 -2.40 29.57 -20.16
N CYS A 42 -3.48 28.85 -19.94
CA CYS A 42 -3.47 27.44 -19.57
C CYS A 42 -3.92 26.59 -20.76
N VAL A 43 -3.13 25.57 -21.07
CA VAL A 43 -3.48 24.56 -22.07
C VAL A 43 -3.50 23.21 -21.35
N ALA A 44 -4.62 22.52 -21.38
CA ALA A 44 -4.76 21.20 -20.81
C ALA A 44 -4.74 20.16 -21.93
N ASP A 45 -3.71 19.34 -21.94
CA ASP A 45 -3.54 18.23 -22.87
C ASP A 45 -3.83 16.89 -22.18
N THR A 46 -4.22 15.88 -22.92
CA THR A 46 -4.41 14.52 -22.38
C THR A 46 -3.07 13.78 -22.29
N ALA A 47 -2.99 12.79 -21.38
CA ALA A 47 -1.78 12.02 -21.17
C ALA A 47 -1.31 11.27 -22.44
N ASP A 48 -2.23 10.96 -23.33
CA ASP A 48 -1.97 10.23 -24.59
C ASP A 48 -1.31 11.13 -25.66
N ASP A 49 -1.52 12.45 -25.59
CA ASP A 49 -0.96 13.42 -26.53
C ASP A 49 0.51 13.73 -26.24
N VAL A 50 0.96 13.47 -25.01
CA VAL A 50 2.34 13.77 -24.60
C VAL A 50 3.26 12.58 -24.84
N ARG A 51 3.92 12.57 -26.01
CA ARG A 51 4.78 11.43 -26.46
C ARG A 51 6.07 11.25 -25.65
N HIS A 52 6.55 12.25 -24.94
CA HIS A 52 7.90 12.25 -24.33
C HIS A 52 7.92 12.24 -22.81
N ALA A 53 6.78 12.33 -22.13
CA ALA A 53 6.72 12.31 -20.67
C ALA A 53 5.65 11.33 -20.20
N LYS A 54 6.06 10.36 -19.37
CA LYS A 54 5.12 9.43 -18.74
C LYS A 54 4.45 10.11 -17.56
N PRO A 55 3.10 10.07 -17.44
CA PRO A 55 2.41 10.63 -16.29
C PRO A 55 2.79 9.90 -15.01
N PRO A 56 2.91 10.59 -13.87
CA PRO A 56 3.15 9.95 -12.59
C PRO A 56 1.93 9.12 -12.19
N THR A 57 2.19 7.91 -11.72
CA THR A 57 1.13 6.99 -11.30
C THR A 57 0.62 7.37 -9.92
N LYS A 58 -0.68 7.66 -9.80
CA LYS A 58 -1.37 7.83 -8.52
C LYS A 58 -2.23 6.62 -8.26
N LEU A 59 -1.83 5.79 -7.31
CA LEU A 59 -2.55 4.58 -6.95
C LEU A 59 -3.83 4.91 -6.18
N LYS A 60 -4.95 4.31 -6.60
CA LYS A 60 -6.23 4.32 -5.87
C LYS A 60 -6.42 2.93 -5.26
N THR A 61 -5.86 2.71 -4.09
CA THR A 61 -5.86 1.42 -3.42
C THR A 61 -6.98 1.30 -2.39
N CYS A 62 -7.43 0.08 -2.17
CA CYS A 62 -8.29 -0.31 -1.05
C CYS A 62 -7.57 -0.06 0.28
N PHE A 63 -8.30 -0.05 1.41
CA PHE A 63 -7.72 0.20 2.74
C PHE A 63 -6.52 -0.72 3.04
N LEU A 64 -6.65 -2.01 2.78
CA LEU A 64 -5.59 -2.99 3.00
C LEU A 64 -4.37 -2.72 2.09
N GLY A 65 -4.59 -2.46 0.81
CA GLY A 65 -3.51 -2.12 -0.13
C GLY A 65 -2.79 -0.83 0.25
N ARG A 66 -3.49 0.15 0.83
CA ARG A 66 -2.88 1.40 1.29
C ARG A 66 -1.86 1.18 2.41
N VAL A 67 -2.12 0.21 3.29
CA VAL A 67 -1.18 -0.14 4.37
C VAL A 67 0.11 -0.71 3.79
N PHE A 68 0.04 -1.47 2.68
CA PHE A 68 1.17 -2.08 2.00
C PHE A 68 1.77 -1.22 0.88
N GLN A 69 1.16 -0.08 0.56
CA GLN A 69 1.67 0.83 -0.48
C GLN A 69 3.13 1.24 -0.29
N PRO A 70 3.64 1.55 0.92
CA PRO A 70 5.05 1.88 1.12
C PRO A 70 6.00 0.74 0.76
N PHE A 71 5.58 -0.52 0.90
CA PHE A 71 6.36 -1.66 0.40
C PHE A 71 6.45 -1.64 -1.12
N LEU A 72 5.34 -1.35 -1.79
CA LEU A 72 5.33 -1.26 -3.25
C LEU A 72 6.23 -0.12 -3.73
N GLU A 73 6.23 1.02 -3.04
CA GLU A 73 7.08 2.17 -3.35
C GLU A 73 8.58 1.85 -3.22
N MET A 74 8.96 0.97 -2.29
CA MET A 74 10.35 0.50 -2.16
C MET A 74 10.80 -0.36 -3.35
N TYR A 75 9.91 -1.15 -3.94
CA TYR A 75 10.22 -1.98 -5.11
C TYR A 75 10.10 -1.21 -6.42
N GLY A 76 9.27 -0.19 -6.47
CA GLY A 76 8.98 0.63 -7.63
C GLY A 76 7.48 0.69 -7.93
N LEU A 77 7.03 1.87 -8.33
CA LEU A 77 5.63 2.07 -8.71
C LEU A 77 5.34 1.41 -10.06
N PRO A 78 4.17 0.78 -10.24
CA PRO A 78 3.74 0.23 -11.51
C PRO A 78 3.60 1.34 -12.56
N ALA A 79 3.71 0.99 -13.83
CA ALA A 79 3.52 1.92 -14.94
C ALA A 79 2.05 2.41 -14.98
N TYR A 80 1.83 3.57 -15.62
CA TYR A 80 0.51 4.23 -15.67
C TYR A 80 -0.62 3.31 -16.19
N ASN A 81 -0.31 2.39 -17.10
CA ASN A 81 -1.28 1.46 -17.70
C ASN A 81 -1.36 0.10 -16.98
N GLU A 82 -0.63 -0.10 -15.89
CA GLU A 82 -0.62 -1.36 -15.15
C GLU A 82 -1.66 -1.36 -14.03
N LYS A 83 -2.17 -2.55 -13.72
CA LYS A 83 -3.07 -2.72 -12.59
C LYS A 83 -2.29 -2.58 -11.28
N ASP A 84 -2.96 -2.04 -10.27
CA ASP A 84 -2.39 -1.87 -8.93
C ASP A 84 -2.17 -3.23 -8.25
N PRO A 85 -0.92 -3.67 -8.02
CA PRO A 85 -0.61 -4.93 -7.37
C PRO A 85 -0.66 -4.85 -5.84
N SER A 86 -0.93 -3.67 -5.24
CA SER A 86 -0.88 -3.45 -3.79
C SER A 86 -1.80 -4.39 -3.02
N LEU A 87 -3.00 -4.65 -3.52
CA LEU A 87 -3.95 -5.54 -2.87
C LEU A 87 -3.48 -7.00 -2.93
N PHE A 88 -2.97 -7.43 -4.08
CA PHE A 88 -2.42 -8.77 -4.24
C PHE A 88 -1.22 -9.00 -3.32
N MET A 89 -0.32 -8.03 -3.25
CA MET A 89 0.82 -8.05 -2.35
C MET A 89 0.38 -8.15 -0.89
N ALA A 90 -0.60 -7.34 -0.47
CA ALA A 90 -1.14 -7.36 0.88
C ALA A 90 -1.73 -8.72 1.27
N LEU A 91 -2.54 -9.31 0.37
CA LEU A 91 -3.17 -10.60 0.60
C LEU A 91 -2.14 -11.73 0.70
N THR A 92 -1.17 -11.77 -0.23
CA THR A 92 -0.13 -12.82 -0.21
C THR A 92 0.76 -12.70 1.03
N TYR A 93 1.16 -11.50 1.43
CA TYR A 93 1.94 -11.30 2.65
C TYR A 93 1.18 -11.74 3.90
N CYS A 94 -0.07 -11.30 4.07
CA CYS A 94 -0.90 -11.71 5.20
C CYS A 94 -1.14 -13.22 5.22
N LEU A 95 -1.42 -13.83 4.06
CA LEU A 95 -1.67 -15.26 3.94
C LEU A 95 -0.44 -16.07 4.32
N PHE A 96 0.70 -15.80 3.68
CA PHE A 96 1.93 -16.55 3.95
C PHE A 96 2.43 -16.34 5.38
N PHE A 97 2.37 -15.11 5.89
CA PHE A 97 2.72 -14.85 7.28
C PHE A 97 1.82 -15.61 8.25
N GLY A 98 0.50 -15.62 8.01
CA GLY A 98 -0.45 -16.35 8.84
C GLY A 98 -0.21 -17.85 8.84
N ILE A 99 -0.01 -18.47 7.68
CA ILE A 99 0.27 -19.89 7.53
C ILE A 99 1.58 -20.27 8.25
N MET A 100 2.62 -19.45 8.07
CA MET A 100 3.95 -19.72 8.62
C MET A 100 4.00 -19.50 10.13
N PHE A 101 3.32 -18.47 10.63
CA PHE A 101 3.42 -18.03 12.03
C PHE A 101 2.35 -18.65 12.94
N GLY A 102 1.19 -18.98 12.44
CA GLY A 102 0.05 -19.73 12.97
C GLY A 102 -0.08 -19.89 14.49
N ASP A 103 0.11 -18.82 15.27
CA ASP A 103 -0.02 -18.81 16.74
C ASP A 103 -0.93 -17.67 17.18
N LEU A 104 -1.99 -17.99 17.91
CA LEU A 104 -2.98 -17.01 18.36
C LEU A 104 -2.38 -16.00 19.34
N GLY A 105 -1.64 -16.46 20.34
CA GLY A 105 -1.11 -15.60 21.39
C GLY A 105 -0.05 -14.66 20.85
N GLN A 106 0.91 -15.19 20.13
CA GLN A 106 1.99 -14.42 19.52
C GLN A 106 1.44 -13.47 18.43
N GLY A 107 0.49 -13.92 17.62
CA GLY A 107 -0.18 -13.13 16.59
C GLY A 107 -0.92 -11.92 17.19
N LEU A 108 -1.65 -12.08 18.29
CA LEU A 108 -2.28 -10.96 18.99
C LEU A 108 -1.28 -9.99 19.60
N CYS A 109 -0.22 -10.49 20.23
CA CYS A 109 0.87 -9.65 20.74
C CYS A 109 1.49 -8.81 19.62
N LEU A 110 1.77 -9.43 18.48
CA LEU A 110 2.33 -8.76 17.33
C LEU A 110 1.37 -7.69 16.77
N ALA A 111 0.08 -8.00 16.68
CA ALA A 111 -0.96 -7.06 16.25
C ALA A 111 -1.05 -5.85 17.18
N LEU A 112 -0.99 -6.06 18.50
CA LEU A 112 -0.98 -4.98 19.49
C LEU A 112 0.27 -4.10 19.36
N ILE A 113 1.45 -4.70 19.25
CA ILE A 113 2.71 -3.97 19.05
C ILE A 113 2.62 -3.14 17.77
N GLY A 114 2.14 -3.72 16.68
CA GLY A 114 1.95 -3.02 15.41
C GLY A 114 0.99 -1.83 15.54
N LEU A 115 -0.13 -2.02 16.25
CA LEU A 115 -1.11 -0.96 16.49
C LEU A 115 -0.51 0.20 17.31
N VAL A 116 0.25 -0.12 18.35
CA VAL A 116 0.94 0.89 19.18
C VAL A 116 1.97 1.67 18.34
N LEU A 117 2.76 0.98 17.53
CA LEU A 117 3.73 1.62 16.63
C LEU A 117 3.06 2.54 15.61
N ALA A 118 1.94 2.10 15.03
CA ALA A 118 1.17 2.90 14.08
C ALA A 118 0.57 4.15 14.73
N ARG A 119 0.05 4.02 15.98
CA ARG A 119 -0.60 5.13 16.70
C ARG A 119 0.39 6.12 17.33
N TRP A 120 1.46 5.63 17.94
CA TRP A 120 2.38 6.48 18.73
C TRP A 120 3.46 7.11 17.88
N LYS A 121 4.03 6.36 16.95
CA LYS A 121 5.14 6.86 16.10
C LYS A 121 4.70 7.22 14.69
N GLY A 122 3.45 6.95 14.31
CA GLY A 122 2.98 7.18 12.95
C GLY A 122 3.78 6.37 11.91
N MET A 123 4.41 5.28 12.34
CA MET A 123 5.26 4.47 11.46
C MET A 123 4.37 3.61 10.56
N TRP A 124 4.59 3.72 9.25
CA TRP A 124 3.86 2.94 8.25
C TRP A 124 4.02 1.41 8.43
N LEU A 125 5.19 0.96 8.92
CA LEU A 125 5.44 -0.44 9.27
C LEU A 125 4.48 -0.99 10.33
N GLY A 126 4.00 -0.13 11.26
CA GLY A 126 3.07 -0.55 12.28
C GLY A 126 1.76 -1.12 11.73
N GLY A 127 1.25 -0.54 10.65
CA GLY A 127 0.06 -1.04 9.97
C GLY A 127 0.26 -2.43 9.38
N ILE A 128 1.39 -2.67 8.74
CA ILE A 128 1.75 -3.98 8.15
C ILE A 128 1.87 -5.05 9.24
N ILE A 129 2.59 -4.74 10.32
CA ILE A 129 2.77 -5.65 11.45
C ILE A 129 1.41 -5.98 12.09
N THR A 130 0.50 -5.02 12.19
CA THR A 130 -0.86 -5.24 12.68
C THR A 130 -1.63 -6.21 11.79
N CYS A 131 -1.61 -6.02 10.48
CA CYS A 131 -2.29 -6.89 9.52
C CYS A 131 -1.72 -8.32 9.55
N CYS A 132 -0.39 -8.44 9.56
CA CYS A 132 0.29 -9.73 9.65
C CYS A 132 0.01 -10.43 10.98
N GLY A 133 0.06 -9.70 12.11
CA GLY A 133 -0.24 -10.25 13.43
C GLY A 133 -1.69 -10.73 13.53
N LEU A 134 -2.64 -9.99 12.97
CA LEU A 134 -4.04 -10.39 12.92
C LEU A 134 -4.24 -11.65 12.08
N SER A 135 -3.56 -11.74 10.94
CA SER A 135 -3.56 -12.96 10.10
C SER A 135 -2.95 -14.14 10.84
N GLY A 136 -1.81 -13.98 11.52
CA GLY A 136 -1.20 -15.01 12.35
C GLY A 136 -2.13 -15.51 13.46
N ALA A 137 -2.85 -14.59 14.12
CA ALA A 137 -3.85 -14.95 15.13
C ALA A 137 -5.03 -15.76 14.55
N LEU A 138 -5.52 -15.38 13.34
CA LEU A 138 -6.57 -16.15 12.66
C LEU A 138 -6.14 -17.57 12.34
N PHE A 139 -4.95 -17.75 11.77
CA PHE A 139 -4.39 -19.09 11.51
C PHE A 139 -4.06 -19.84 12.80
N GLY A 140 -3.63 -19.14 13.86
CA GLY A 140 -3.45 -19.71 15.20
C GLY A 140 -4.74 -20.30 15.78
N CYS A 141 -5.90 -19.67 15.55
CA CYS A 141 -7.20 -20.24 15.89
C CYS A 141 -7.49 -21.54 15.11
N VAL A 142 -7.10 -21.58 13.82
CA VAL A 142 -7.31 -22.78 12.97
C VAL A 142 -6.41 -23.92 13.41
N TYR A 143 -5.17 -23.63 13.79
CA TYR A 143 -4.21 -24.63 14.26
C TYR A 143 -4.40 -25.01 15.72
N GLY A 144 -5.16 -24.20 16.48
CA GLY A 144 -5.37 -24.42 17.91
C GLY A 144 -4.15 -24.09 18.78
N SER A 145 -3.15 -23.41 18.22
CA SER A 145 -1.91 -23.05 18.93
C SER A 145 -2.03 -21.71 19.64
N VAL A 146 -1.70 -21.72 20.93
CA VAL A 146 -1.63 -20.51 21.79
C VAL A 146 -0.30 -20.48 22.51
N PHE A 147 0.59 -19.54 22.18
CA PHE A 147 1.96 -19.44 22.70
C PHE A 147 2.77 -20.76 22.59
N GLY A 148 2.52 -21.52 21.50
CA GLY A 148 3.18 -22.82 21.28
C GLY A 148 2.59 -23.99 22.05
N PHE A 149 1.51 -23.79 22.81
CA PHE A 149 0.76 -24.87 23.47
C PHE A 149 -0.43 -25.27 22.61
N GLU A 150 -0.48 -26.52 22.19
CA GLU A 150 -1.52 -27.08 21.30
C GLU A 150 -2.75 -27.61 22.03
N ASP A 151 -2.68 -27.73 23.37
CA ASP A 151 -3.71 -28.34 24.21
C ASP A 151 -4.73 -27.36 24.80
N ILE A 152 -4.56 -26.05 24.61
CA ILE A 152 -5.38 -25.04 25.29
C ILE A 152 -6.71 -24.78 24.59
N LEU A 153 -6.76 -24.90 23.28
CA LEU A 153 -7.99 -24.79 22.51
C LEU A 153 -8.29 -26.15 21.86
N PRO A 154 -9.55 -26.66 22.00
CA PRO A 154 -10.02 -27.74 21.12
C PRO A 154 -10.17 -27.13 19.72
N GLY A 155 -9.06 -26.77 19.12
CA GLY A 155 -9.01 -26.23 17.77
C GLY A 155 -9.46 -27.26 16.76
N PHE A 156 -9.85 -26.82 15.61
CA PHE A 156 -9.96 -27.65 14.42
C PHE A 156 -8.60 -28.33 14.21
N LYS A 157 -8.39 -29.49 14.79
CA LYS A 157 -7.19 -30.32 14.60
C LYS A 157 -7.17 -30.90 13.18
N ILE A 158 -7.06 -30.00 12.17
CA ILE A 158 -6.99 -30.42 10.77
C ILE A 158 -5.65 -31.12 10.47
N MET A 159 -4.64 -30.93 11.31
CA MET A 159 -3.28 -31.43 11.07
C MET A 159 -2.87 -32.64 11.92
N GLU A 160 -3.63 -33.05 12.92
CA GLU A 160 -3.19 -34.13 13.82
C GLU A 160 -3.34 -35.53 13.20
N GLU A 161 -4.19 -35.72 12.19
CA GLU A 161 -4.39 -37.02 11.58
C GLU A 161 -3.55 -37.31 10.32
N THR A 162 -2.89 -36.33 9.75
CA THR A 162 -2.05 -36.56 8.56
C THR A 162 -0.57 -36.72 8.86
N THR A 163 -0.17 -36.55 10.12
CA THR A 163 1.23 -36.69 10.52
C THR A 163 1.51 -38.13 10.95
N PHE A 164 2.09 -38.87 10.05
CA PHE A 164 2.79 -40.16 10.30
C PHE A 164 2.01 -41.42 10.65
N ALA A 165 0.69 -41.43 10.69
CA ALA A 165 -0.05 -42.68 10.79
C ALA A 165 -0.02 -43.53 9.50
N GLY A 166 0.52 -42.99 8.42
CA GLY A 166 0.65 -43.70 7.13
C GLY A 166 2.06 -44.22 6.80
N LEU A 167 3.08 -43.91 7.59
CA LEU A 167 4.39 -44.53 7.48
C LEU A 167 4.57 -45.49 8.66
N GLY A 168 3.92 -46.65 8.52
CA GLY A 168 4.21 -47.78 9.38
C GLY A 168 5.68 -48.21 9.20
N VAL A 169 6.45 -48.08 10.26
CA VAL A 169 7.63 -48.87 10.56
C VAL A 169 7.43 -49.39 11.96
#